data_fb347d464e4bd74e53f2e54f9f4a531e
#
_entry.id   fb347d464e4bd74e53f2e54f9f4a531e
#
_cell.length_a   1.000
_cell.length_b   1.000
_cell.length_c   1.000
_cell.angle_alpha   90.00
_cell.angle_beta   90.00
_cell.angle_gamma   90.00
#
_symmetry.space_group_name_H-M   'P 1'
#
loop_
_entity.id
_entity.type
_entity.pdbx_description
1 polymer ?
#
loop_
_entity_poly.entity_id
_entity_poly.type
_entity_poly.pdbx_seq_one_letter_code
_entity_poly.pdbx_strand_id
1 'polypeptide(L)'
;PTRRSSDLSFINGWGTSYFGINEKGNVYVTPCKDGTEIDIREVMDELSLRDVQSPVLLRFPDILDNRIEKTWSCFKKASKEYDYKGENYTVYPIKVNQMQPVVEEIISHGRKFNLGLEAGSKPELHAVIAMQCQSDSIIICNGYKDQSYIELALLAQKMGKQIFIVVEKMNEWEIIAKVAKKLNVRPNIGIRIKRASSGSGK
;
A
#
# COMPACT_ATOMS: atom_id res chain seq x y z
N PRO A 1 -8.81 -37.28 21.32
CA PRO A 1 -9.32 -35.98 20.84
C PRO A 1 -8.90 -35.80 19.40
N THR A 2 -9.87 -35.84 18.49
CA THR A 2 -9.66 -35.54 17.09
C THR A 2 -9.26 -34.07 16.97
N ARG A 3 -8.03 -33.81 16.48
CA ARG A 3 -7.59 -32.43 16.15
C ARG A 3 -8.59 -31.81 15.20
N ARG A 4 -9.10 -30.62 15.51
CA ARG A 4 -9.98 -29.88 14.60
C ARG A 4 -9.21 -29.55 13.33
N SER A 5 -9.87 -29.53 12.15
CA SER A 5 -9.22 -29.19 10.89
C SER A 5 -8.52 -27.82 10.93
N SER A 6 -9.05 -26.87 11.71
CA SER A 6 -8.41 -25.57 11.99
C SER A 6 -7.02 -25.68 12.64
N ASP A 7 -6.79 -26.71 13.45
CA ASP A 7 -5.51 -26.92 14.14
C ASP A 7 -4.42 -27.42 13.17
N LEU A 8 -4.84 -28.17 12.14
CA LEU A 8 -3.91 -28.71 11.12
C LEU A 8 -3.50 -27.65 10.09
N SER A 9 -4.40 -26.71 9.80
CA SER A 9 -4.15 -25.66 8.79
C SER A 9 -3.49 -24.39 9.34
N PHE A 10 -3.36 -24.27 10.68
CA PHE A 10 -2.89 -23.07 11.37
C PHE A 10 -3.65 -21.79 10.96
N ILE A 11 -4.93 -21.92 10.54
CA ILE A 11 -5.72 -20.82 9.99
C ILE A 11 -5.83 -19.64 10.96
N ASN A 12 -5.81 -19.89 12.26
CA ASN A 12 -5.82 -18.86 13.30
C ASN A 12 -4.54 -17.98 13.29
N GLY A 13 -3.45 -18.43 12.66
CA GLY A 13 -2.24 -17.66 12.48
C GLY A 13 -2.31 -16.73 11.27
N TRP A 14 -2.48 -17.28 10.08
CA TRP A 14 -2.46 -16.52 8.83
C TRP A 14 -3.81 -15.90 8.46
N GLY A 15 -4.91 -16.60 8.82
CA GLY A 15 -6.27 -16.19 8.43
C GLY A 15 -6.94 -15.22 9.40
N THR A 16 -6.24 -14.83 10.48
CA THR A 16 -6.82 -14.11 11.60
C THR A 16 -7.77 -13.02 11.19
N SER A 17 -9.00 -13.16 11.66
CA SER A 17 -10.15 -12.29 11.51
C SER A 17 -10.77 -12.17 10.11
N TYR A 18 -10.25 -12.86 9.08
CA TYR A 18 -10.88 -12.88 7.75
C TYR A 18 -11.19 -14.28 7.26
N PHE A 19 -10.40 -15.28 7.62
CA PHE A 19 -10.59 -16.66 7.16
C PHE A 19 -10.85 -17.60 8.34
N GLY A 20 -11.66 -18.60 8.10
CA GLY A 20 -11.97 -19.65 9.07
C GLY A 20 -12.30 -20.97 8.38
N ILE A 21 -12.68 -21.97 9.20
CA ILE A 21 -13.19 -23.27 8.73
C ILE A 21 -14.63 -23.38 9.22
N ASN A 22 -15.56 -23.60 8.31
CA ASN A 22 -16.98 -23.77 8.64
C ASN A 22 -17.29 -25.19 9.15
N GLU A 23 -18.55 -25.45 9.50
CA GLU A 23 -19.00 -26.76 10.01
C GLU A 23 -18.87 -27.88 8.96
N LYS A 24 -18.88 -27.53 7.66
CA LYS A 24 -18.66 -28.49 6.55
C LYS A 24 -17.17 -28.85 6.38
N GLY A 25 -16.26 -28.20 7.13
CA GLY A 25 -14.81 -28.36 6.98
C GLY A 25 -14.20 -27.55 5.84
N ASN A 26 -14.95 -26.66 5.20
CA ASN A 26 -14.48 -25.80 4.13
C ASN A 26 -13.87 -24.49 4.67
N VAL A 27 -12.91 -23.94 3.94
CA VAL A 27 -12.40 -22.59 4.21
C VAL A 27 -13.46 -21.58 3.81
N TYR A 28 -13.76 -20.64 4.70
CA TYR A 28 -14.59 -19.49 4.39
C TYR A 28 -13.81 -18.19 4.58
N VAL A 29 -14.28 -17.12 3.97
CA VAL A 29 -13.78 -15.76 4.14
C VAL A 29 -14.91 -14.81 4.53
N THR A 30 -14.60 -13.88 5.45
CA THR A 30 -15.47 -12.76 5.88
C THR A 30 -14.82 -11.44 5.52
N PRO A 31 -14.88 -11.00 4.26
CA PRO A 31 -14.10 -9.87 3.79
C PRO A 31 -14.54 -8.55 4.42
N CYS A 32 -15.85 -8.33 4.56
CA CYS A 32 -16.43 -7.09 5.09
C CYS A 32 -16.58 -7.07 6.62
N LYS A 33 -16.39 -8.21 7.29
CA LYS A 33 -16.62 -8.37 8.76
C LYS A 33 -18.03 -8.00 9.24
N ASP A 34 -18.99 -8.06 8.37
CA ASP A 34 -20.42 -7.84 8.64
C ASP A 34 -21.16 -9.12 9.01
N GLY A 35 -20.45 -10.24 9.12
CA GLY A 35 -21.00 -11.58 9.38
C GLY A 35 -21.30 -12.39 8.12
N THR A 36 -21.14 -11.81 6.92
CA THR A 36 -21.27 -12.53 5.66
C THR A 36 -20.09 -13.46 5.44
N GLU A 37 -20.35 -14.77 5.41
CA GLU A 37 -19.35 -15.80 5.13
C GLU A 37 -19.45 -16.26 3.68
N ILE A 38 -18.32 -16.30 2.97
CA ILE A 38 -18.19 -16.82 1.61
C ILE A 38 -17.43 -18.13 1.70
N ASP A 39 -18.11 -19.26 1.42
CA ASP A 39 -17.48 -20.58 1.35
C ASP A 39 -16.64 -20.69 0.09
N ILE A 40 -15.32 -20.84 0.24
CA ILE A 40 -14.38 -20.90 -0.89
C ILE A 40 -14.62 -22.14 -1.76
N ARG A 41 -15.09 -23.24 -1.17
CA ARG A 41 -15.40 -24.46 -1.93
C ARG A 41 -16.60 -24.22 -2.86
N GLU A 42 -17.63 -23.56 -2.38
CA GLU A 42 -18.81 -23.22 -3.19
C GLU A 42 -18.43 -22.29 -4.35
N VAL A 43 -17.57 -21.29 -4.10
CA VAL A 43 -17.02 -20.41 -5.15
C VAL A 43 -16.26 -21.22 -6.21
N MET A 44 -15.42 -22.17 -5.80
CA MET A 44 -14.65 -23.01 -6.73
C MET A 44 -15.55 -23.94 -7.56
N ASP A 45 -16.59 -24.47 -6.95
CA ASP A 45 -17.58 -25.33 -7.64
C ASP A 45 -18.36 -24.51 -8.69
N GLU A 46 -18.78 -23.28 -8.36
CA GLU A 46 -19.41 -22.36 -9.34
C GLU A 46 -18.50 -21.96 -10.47
N LEU A 47 -17.21 -21.69 -10.21
CA LEU A 47 -16.23 -21.38 -11.25
C LEU A 47 -16.04 -22.58 -12.20
N SER A 48 -16.01 -23.79 -11.66
CA SER A 48 -15.92 -25.02 -12.46
C SER A 48 -17.10 -25.20 -13.40
N LEU A 49 -18.32 -24.83 -12.95
CA LEU A 49 -19.53 -24.84 -13.81
C LEU A 49 -19.46 -23.82 -14.96
N ARG A 50 -18.59 -22.82 -14.86
CA ARG A 50 -18.32 -21.81 -15.89
C ARG A 50 -17.04 -22.11 -16.69
N ASP A 51 -16.57 -23.34 -16.66
CA ASP A 51 -15.33 -23.79 -17.33
C ASP A 51 -14.03 -23.09 -16.87
N VAL A 52 -14.06 -22.43 -15.68
CA VAL A 52 -12.85 -21.88 -15.07
C VAL A 52 -12.18 -22.97 -14.22
N GLN A 53 -10.99 -23.38 -14.64
CA GLN A 53 -10.25 -24.46 -13.99
C GLN A 53 -9.14 -23.93 -13.07
N SER A 54 -8.80 -24.73 -12.05
CA SER A 54 -7.65 -24.44 -11.17
C SER A 54 -6.32 -24.54 -11.94
N PRO A 55 -5.29 -23.72 -11.57
CA PRO A 55 -5.27 -22.85 -10.38
C PRO A 55 -6.01 -21.52 -10.57
N VAL A 56 -6.69 -21.04 -9.52
CA VAL A 56 -7.44 -19.77 -9.51
C VAL A 56 -6.87 -18.85 -8.43
N LEU A 57 -6.69 -17.58 -8.73
CA LEU A 57 -6.32 -16.55 -7.76
C LEU A 57 -7.57 -15.73 -7.37
N LEU A 58 -8.05 -15.94 -6.16
CA LEU A 58 -9.14 -15.16 -5.58
C LEU A 58 -8.59 -13.93 -4.85
N ARG A 59 -9.21 -12.78 -5.06
CA ARG A 59 -8.91 -11.54 -4.36
C ARG A 59 -10.17 -10.98 -3.73
N PHE A 60 -10.00 -10.45 -2.52
CA PHE A 60 -11.07 -9.83 -1.73
C PHE A 60 -10.66 -8.38 -1.43
N PRO A 61 -11.03 -7.39 -2.28
CA PRO A 61 -10.66 -5.98 -2.09
C PRO A 61 -11.10 -5.44 -0.75
N ASP A 62 -12.27 -5.82 -0.26
CA ASP A 62 -12.80 -5.41 1.05
C ASP A 62 -11.84 -5.66 2.22
N ILE A 63 -10.96 -6.68 2.11
CA ILE A 63 -9.92 -6.92 3.11
C ILE A 63 -8.89 -5.79 3.10
N LEU A 64 -8.48 -5.30 1.91
CA LEU A 64 -7.57 -4.17 1.78
C LEU A 64 -8.21 -2.92 2.38
N ASP A 65 -9.46 -2.67 2.05
CA ASP A 65 -10.24 -1.54 2.54
C ASP A 65 -10.31 -1.53 4.06
N ASN A 66 -10.70 -2.65 4.65
CA ASN A 66 -10.74 -2.79 6.10
C ASN A 66 -9.36 -2.58 6.76
N ARG A 67 -8.27 -3.04 6.13
CA ARG A 67 -6.91 -2.84 6.66
C ARG A 67 -6.48 -1.39 6.60
N ILE A 68 -6.80 -0.67 5.52
CA ILE A 68 -6.54 0.76 5.37
C ILE A 68 -7.29 1.54 6.46
N GLU A 69 -8.59 1.31 6.60
CA GLU A 69 -9.42 1.96 7.63
C GLU A 69 -8.92 1.70 9.04
N LYS A 70 -8.58 0.45 9.34
CA LYS A 70 -8.05 0.06 10.66
C LYS A 70 -6.75 0.78 10.97
N THR A 71 -5.83 0.84 10.01
CA THR A 71 -4.55 1.53 10.17
C THR A 71 -4.79 3.02 10.45
N TRP A 72 -5.58 3.68 9.62
CA TRP A 72 -5.92 5.10 9.79
C TRP A 72 -6.62 5.38 11.13
N SER A 73 -7.59 4.54 11.52
CA SER A 73 -8.31 4.71 12.78
C SER A 73 -7.42 4.58 14.01
N CYS A 74 -6.41 3.69 13.98
CA CYS A 74 -5.44 3.56 15.05
C CYS A 74 -4.60 4.84 15.21
N PHE A 75 -4.08 5.39 14.11
CA PHE A 75 -3.34 6.65 14.14
C PHE A 75 -4.22 7.83 14.58
N LYS A 76 -5.45 7.91 14.08
CA LYS A 76 -6.40 8.95 14.48
C LYS A 76 -6.71 8.88 15.98
N LYS A 77 -6.91 7.67 16.52
CA LYS A 77 -7.12 7.47 17.95
C LYS A 77 -5.90 7.93 18.76
N ALA A 78 -4.70 7.53 18.37
CA ALA A 78 -3.46 7.94 19.04
C ALA A 78 -3.25 9.46 18.96
N SER A 79 -3.48 10.08 17.79
CA SER A 79 -3.38 11.53 17.63
C SER A 79 -4.31 12.29 18.59
N LYS A 80 -5.53 11.78 18.78
CA LYS A 80 -6.49 12.36 19.74
C LYS A 80 -6.03 12.16 21.18
N GLU A 81 -5.53 10.98 21.53
CA GLU A 81 -5.07 10.63 22.87
C GLU A 81 -3.87 11.47 23.32
N TYR A 82 -2.94 11.74 22.39
CA TYR A 82 -1.72 12.53 22.65
C TYR A 82 -1.83 14.00 22.24
N ASP A 83 -3.04 14.50 21.93
CA ASP A 83 -3.29 15.87 21.48
C ASP A 83 -2.38 16.32 20.31
N TYR A 84 -2.05 15.38 19.40
CA TYR A 84 -1.26 15.68 18.23
C TYR A 84 -2.06 16.48 17.20
N LYS A 85 -1.54 17.63 16.78
CA LYS A 85 -2.25 18.59 15.91
C LYS A 85 -1.93 18.42 14.42
N GLY A 86 -0.94 17.60 14.07
CA GLY A 86 -0.60 17.34 12.69
C GLY A 86 -1.53 16.30 12.05
N GLU A 87 -1.49 16.23 10.73
CA GLU A 87 -2.19 15.19 9.97
C GLU A 87 -1.33 13.93 9.81
N ASN A 88 -1.99 12.79 9.71
CA ASN A 88 -1.35 11.51 9.44
C ASN A 88 -1.55 11.14 7.98
N TYR A 89 -0.46 10.78 7.32
CA TYR A 89 -0.45 10.25 5.97
C TYR A 89 0.08 8.82 5.97
N THR A 90 -0.67 7.92 5.37
CA THR A 90 -0.21 6.55 5.12
C THR A 90 0.31 6.47 3.69
N VAL A 91 1.43 5.80 3.48
CA VAL A 91 2.04 5.68 2.15
C VAL A 91 2.25 4.22 1.82
N TYR A 92 1.67 3.78 0.69
CA TYR A 92 1.80 2.42 0.20
C TYR A 92 2.96 2.32 -0.80
N PRO A 93 4.00 1.49 -0.53
CA PRO A 93 5.08 1.27 -1.49
C PRO A 93 4.64 0.28 -2.56
N ILE A 94 4.57 0.73 -3.82
CA ILE A 94 4.04 -0.11 -4.91
C ILE A 94 4.87 -1.36 -5.20
N LYS A 95 6.15 -1.39 -4.82
CA LYS A 95 7.00 -2.58 -4.94
C LYS A 95 6.48 -3.81 -4.21
N VAL A 96 5.64 -3.64 -3.19
CA VAL A 96 5.04 -4.75 -2.41
C VAL A 96 4.10 -5.56 -3.28
N ASN A 97 3.19 -4.89 -3.99
CA ASN A 97 2.36 -5.46 -5.03
C ASN A 97 1.97 -4.35 -6.01
N GLN A 98 2.57 -4.35 -7.19
CA GLN A 98 2.38 -3.33 -8.22
C GLN A 98 1.31 -3.68 -9.26
N MET A 99 0.53 -4.72 -9.01
CA MET A 99 -0.58 -5.06 -9.90
C MET A 99 -1.59 -3.93 -9.94
N GLN A 100 -1.90 -3.47 -11.15
CA GLN A 100 -2.78 -2.33 -11.37
C GLN A 100 -4.10 -2.43 -10.57
N PRO A 101 -4.88 -3.53 -10.61
CA PRO A 101 -6.14 -3.59 -9.86
C PRO A 101 -5.96 -3.45 -8.33
N VAL A 102 -4.83 -3.91 -7.78
CA VAL A 102 -4.56 -3.80 -6.35
C VAL A 102 -4.22 -2.36 -5.98
N VAL A 103 -3.40 -1.68 -6.79
CA VAL A 103 -3.00 -0.30 -6.53
C VAL A 103 -4.19 0.66 -6.74
N GLU A 104 -5.01 0.43 -7.76
CA GLU A 104 -6.25 1.19 -8.00
C GLU A 104 -7.21 1.10 -6.81
N GLU A 105 -7.42 -0.09 -6.25
CA GLU A 105 -8.25 -0.28 -5.06
C GLU A 105 -7.69 0.48 -3.87
N ILE A 106 -6.38 0.34 -3.60
CA ILE A 106 -5.70 1.03 -2.50
C ILE A 106 -5.84 2.55 -2.63
N ILE A 107 -5.71 3.11 -3.84
CA ILE A 107 -5.85 4.56 -4.08
C ILE A 107 -7.30 4.98 -3.92
N SER A 108 -8.23 4.26 -4.55
CA SER A 108 -9.65 4.59 -4.57
C SER A 108 -10.21 4.65 -3.15
N HIS A 109 -9.99 3.59 -2.37
CA HIS A 109 -10.46 3.51 -0.99
C HIS A 109 -9.64 4.38 -0.04
N GLY A 110 -8.32 4.42 -0.22
CA GLY A 110 -7.38 5.13 0.65
C GLY A 110 -7.44 6.65 0.55
N ARG A 111 -8.01 7.21 -0.53
CA ARG A 111 -8.08 8.67 -0.75
C ARG A 111 -8.71 9.43 0.40
N LYS A 112 -9.79 8.91 0.98
CA LYS A 112 -10.47 9.49 2.14
C LYS A 112 -9.68 9.42 3.45
N PHE A 113 -8.56 8.70 3.45
CA PHE A 113 -7.70 8.47 4.61
C PHE A 113 -6.28 9.03 4.44
N ASN A 114 -6.09 10.00 3.55
CA ASN A 114 -4.79 10.61 3.25
C ASN A 114 -3.73 9.56 2.85
N LEU A 115 -4.13 8.53 2.11
CA LEU A 115 -3.21 7.51 1.64
C LEU A 115 -2.51 7.98 0.35
N GLY A 116 -1.19 7.93 0.36
CA GLY A 116 -0.33 8.21 -0.78
C GLY A 116 0.41 6.97 -1.29
N LEU A 117 1.26 7.15 -2.28
CA LEU A 117 2.10 6.09 -2.83
C LEU A 117 3.59 6.39 -2.69
N GLU A 118 4.40 5.33 -2.58
CA GLU A 118 5.85 5.43 -2.62
C GLU A 118 6.37 4.76 -3.89
N ALA A 119 7.31 5.44 -4.54
CA ALA A 119 8.08 4.93 -5.66
C ALA A 119 9.56 4.83 -5.29
N GLY A 120 10.14 3.65 -5.39
CA GLY A 120 11.55 3.38 -5.10
C GLY A 120 12.46 3.39 -6.33
N SER A 121 11.88 3.58 -7.52
CA SER A 121 12.60 3.61 -8.80
C SER A 121 11.90 4.51 -9.82
N LYS A 122 12.59 4.87 -10.89
CA LYS A 122 12.02 5.70 -11.96
C LYS A 122 10.85 5.02 -12.67
N PRO A 123 10.89 3.72 -13.04
CA PRO A 123 9.72 3.03 -13.59
C PRO A 123 8.52 3.03 -12.65
N GLU A 124 8.74 2.81 -11.35
CA GLU A 124 7.67 2.90 -10.35
C GLU A 124 7.08 4.31 -10.28
N LEU A 125 7.90 5.37 -10.38
CA LEU A 125 7.39 6.74 -10.38
C LEU A 125 6.51 7.02 -11.59
N HIS A 126 6.85 6.50 -12.78
CA HIS A 126 5.97 6.61 -13.95
C HIS A 126 4.60 5.97 -13.69
N ALA A 127 4.59 4.76 -13.14
CA ALA A 127 3.35 4.05 -12.79
C ALA A 127 2.53 4.84 -11.74
N VAL A 128 3.18 5.32 -10.68
CA VAL A 128 2.53 6.10 -9.62
C VAL A 128 1.90 7.38 -10.15
N ILE A 129 2.62 8.13 -10.99
CA ILE A 129 2.10 9.37 -11.59
C ILE A 129 0.88 9.07 -12.46
N ALA A 130 0.92 8.00 -13.26
CA ALA A 130 -0.17 7.60 -14.12
C ALA A 130 -1.42 7.19 -13.31
N MET A 131 -1.24 6.44 -12.23
CA MET A 131 -2.34 5.97 -11.39
C MET A 131 -2.95 7.07 -10.52
N GLN A 132 -2.17 8.05 -10.10
CA GLN A 132 -2.63 9.20 -9.29
C GLN A 132 -3.01 10.43 -10.13
N CYS A 133 -3.40 10.28 -11.39
CA CYS A 133 -3.72 11.40 -12.27
C CYS A 133 -4.73 12.40 -11.68
N GLN A 134 -5.70 11.91 -10.90
CA GLN A 134 -6.79 12.71 -10.31
C GLN A 134 -6.67 12.89 -8.80
N SER A 135 -5.55 12.49 -8.18
CA SER A 135 -5.39 12.50 -6.72
C SER A 135 -4.44 13.59 -6.26
N ASP A 136 -4.82 14.29 -5.18
CA ASP A 136 -3.98 15.23 -4.44
C ASP A 136 -3.12 14.52 -3.38
N SER A 137 -3.13 13.18 -3.36
CA SER A 137 -2.37 12.38 -2.41
C SER A 137 -0.86 12.54 -2.61
N ILE A 138 -0.13 12.38 -1.51
CA ILE A 138 1.33 12.52 -1.53
C ILE A 138 2.00 11.38 -2.30
N ILE A 139 3.12 11.70 -2.95
CA ILE A 139 4.03 10.74 -3.59
C ILE A 139 5.39 10.86 -2.95
N ILE A 140 5.88 9.77 -2.39
CA ILE A 140 7.21 9.70 -1.77
C ILE A 140 8.19 9.03 -2.75
N CYS A 141 9.23 9.77 -3.15
CA CYS A 141 10.28 9.29 -4.04
C CYS A 141 11.48 8.81 -3.23
N ASN A 142 11.56 7.50 -3.00
CA ASN A 142 12.67 6.82 -2.33
C ASN A 142 13.66 6.19 -3.34
N GLY A 143 14.63 5.44 -2.83
CA GLY A 143 15.66 4.77 -3.63
C GLY A 143 16.71 5.72 -4.18
N TYR A 144 17.70 5.16 -4.88
CA TYR A 144 18.75 5.95 -5.52
C TYR A 144 18.25 6.61 -6.79
N LYS A 145 18.52 7.91 -6.93
CA LYS A 145 17.95 8.74 -7.98
C LYS A 145 19.02 9.27 -8.91
N ASP A 146 18.87 9.00 -10.19
CA ASP A 146 19.59 9.68 -11.25
C ASP A 146 18.93 11.03 -11.60
N GLN A 147 19.58 11.79 -12.46
CA GLN A 147 19.05 13.09 -12.89
C GLN A 147 17.68 12.97 -13.54
N SER A 148 17.43 11.93 -14.34
CA SER A 148 16.16 11.76 -15.03
C SER A 148 15.01 11.37 -14.10
N TYR A 149 15.29 10.63 -13.01
CA TYR A 149 14.31 10.38 -11.96
C TYR A 149 13.91 11.67 -11.25
N ILE A 150 14.93 12.48 -10.85
CA ILE A 150 14.69 13.77 -10.17
C ILE A 150 13.94 14.74 -11.10
N GLU A 151 14.28 14.79 -12.39
CA GLU A 151 13.61 15.64 -13.37
C GLU A 151 12.13 15.23 -13.52
N LEU A 152 11.84 13.93 -13.62
CA LEU A 152 10.46 13.41 -13.66
C LEU A 152 9.66 13.80 -12.40
N ALA A 153 10.26 13.62 -11.22
CA ALA A 153 9.61 13.98 -9.94
C ALA A 153 9.28 15.47 -9.88
N LEU A 154 10.21 16.35 -10.26
CA LEU A 154 10.02 17.80 -10.23
C LEU A 154 9.06 18.28 -11.32
N LEU A 155 9.00 17.62 -12.48
CA LEU A 155 7.99 17.89 -13.51
C LEU A 155 6.59 17.52 -13.01
N ALA A 156 6.45 16.36 -12.36
CA ALA A 156 5.19 15.97 -11.74
C ALA A 156 4.75 16.94 -10.63
N GLN A 157 5.70 17.44 -9.84
CA GLN A 157 5.42 18.48 -8.85
C GLN A 157 4.96 19.78 -9.52
N LYS A 158 5.58 20.19 -10.62
CA LYS A 158 5.18 21.37 -11.41
C LYS A 158 3.77 21.22 -12.00
N MET A 159 3.33 19.99 -12.27
CA MET A 159 1.97 19.65 -12.69
C MET A 159 0.96 19.61 -11.54
N GLY A 160 1.36 19.99 -10.32
CA GLY A 160 0.49 20.07 -9.16
C GLY A 160 0.49 18.83 -8.26
N LYS A 161 1.36 17.82 -8.51
CA LYS A 161 1.46 16.66 -7.62
C LYS A 161 2.21 16.99 -6.34
N GLN A 162 1.77 16.43 -5.21
CA GLN A 162 2.48 16.57 -3.92
C GLN A 162 3.63 15.57 -3.84
N ILE A 163 4.78 15.94 -4.37
CA ILE A 163 5.98 15.10 -4.43
C ILE A 163 6.92 15.42 -3.26
N PHE A 164 7.45 14.37 -2.62
CA PHE A 164 8.55 14.45 -1.66
C PHE A 164 9.73 13.62 -2.16
N ILE A 165 10.88 14.26 -2.40
CA ILE A 165 12.09 13.58 -2.84
C ILE A 165 12.95 13.28 -1.60
N VAL A 166 13.11 12.00 -1.27
CA VAL A 166 13.90 11.58 -0.12
C VAL A 166 15.36 11.39 -0.54
N VAL A 167 16.24 12.26 -0.05
CA VAL A 167 17.67 12.19 -0.31
C VAL A 167 18.29 11.01 0.45
N GLU A 168 18.90 10.09 -0.29
CA GLU A 168 19.59 8.91 0.25
C GLU A 168 21.11 9.00 0.09
N LYS A 169 21.60 9.79 -0.87
CA LYS A 169 23.02 10.04 -1.14
C LYS A 169 23.30 11.54 -1.25
N MET A 170 24.45 11.99 -0.74
CA MET A 170 24.81 13.40 -0.75
C MET A 170 24.86 14.02 -2.16
N ASN A 171 25.30 13.26 -3.17
CA ASN A 171 25.34 13.74 -4.55
C ASN A 171 23.94 13.99 -5.15
N GLU A 172 22.89 13.35 -4.63
CA GLU A 172 21.51 13.61 -5.08
C GLU A 172 21.09 15.04 -4.81
N TRP A 173 21.59 15.65 -3.71
CA TRP A 173 21.29 17.03 -3.37
C TRP A 173 21.71 18.01 -4.47
N GLU A 174 22.93 17.85 -4.99
CA GLU A 174 23.45 18.70 -6.07
C GLU A 174 22.60 18.59 -7.34
N ILE A 175 22.20 17.36 -7.67
CA ILE A 175 21.35 17.10 -8.84
C ILE A 175 19.97 17.73 -8.63
N ILE A 176 19.37 17.58 -7.45
CA ILE A 176 18.07 18.17 -7.11
C ILE A 176 18.14 19.69 -7.23
N ALA A 177 19.16 20.33 -6.66
CA ALA A 177 19.33 21.79 -6.71
C ALA A 177 19.48 22.30 -8.14
N LYS A 178 20.27 21.60 -8.96
CA LYS A 178 20.48 21.95 -10.39
C LYS A 178 19.18 21.83 -11.18
N VAL A 179 18.46 20.73 -11.04
CA VAL A 179 17.22 20.48 -11.79
C VAL A 179 16.09 21.39 -11.30
N ALA A 180 15.97 21.60 -10.00
CA ALA A 180 15.00 22.51 -9.40
C ALA A 180 15.16 23.94 -9.93
N LYS A 181 16.41 24.44 -10.01
CA LYS A 181 16.73 25.74 -10.61
C LYS A 181 16.34 25.78 -12.09
N LYS A 182 16.69 24.74 -12.88
CA LYS A 182 16.35 24.64 -14.32
C LYS A 182 14.85 24.70 -14.56
N LEU A 183 14.06 24.00 -13.74
CA LEU A 183 12.61 23.90 -13.87
C LEU A 183 11.84 25.02 -13.16
N ASN A 184 12.53 25.86 -12.39
CA ASN A 184 11.94 26.88 -11.52
C ASN A 184 10.88 26.29 -10.58
N VAL A 185 11.24 25.21 -9.86
CA VAL A 185 10.38 24.50 -8.90
C VAL A 185 11.07 24.45 -7.55
N ARG A 186 10.34 24.72 -6.47
CA ARG A 186 10.83 24.51 -5.10
C ARG A 186 10.53 23.07 -4.67
N PRO A 187 11.54 22.18 -4.53
CA PRO A 187 11.31 20.79 -4.19
C PRO A 187 10.89 20.62 -2.73
N ASN A 188 10.01 19.65 -2.45
CA ASN A 188 9.83 19.15 -1.09
C ASN A 188 10.84 18.02 -0.87
N ILE A 189 11.64 18.15 0.18
CA ILE A 189 12.80 17.28 0.44
C ILE A 189 12.56 16.48 1.72
N GLY A 190 12.78 15.18 1.64
CA GLY A 190 12.99 14.29 2.78
C GLY A 190 14.48 13.92 2.89
N ILE A 191 14.91 13.50 4.08
CA ILE A 191 16.27 13.01 4.31
C ILE A 191 16.19 11.64 4.98
N ARG A 192 16.88 10.66 4.41
CA ARG A 192 16.98 9.32 5.00
C ARG A 192 18.19 9.25 5.94
N ILE A 193 17.88 9.09 7.23
CA ILE A 193 18.92 8.92 8.25
C ILE A 193 19.06 7.42 8.56
N LYS A 194 20.24 6.87 8.31
CA LYS A 194 20.58 5.50 8.67
C LYS A 194 21.16 5.48 10.07
N ARG A 195 20.46 4.86 11.02
CA ARG A 195 20.98 4.69 12.38
C ARG A 195 22.00 3.55 12.44
N ALA A 196 23.01 3.68 13.31
CA ALA A 196 24.02 2.64 13.55
C ALA A 196 23.48 1.48 14.41
N SER A 197 22.34 1.66 15.10
CA SER A 197 21.73 0.59 15.91
C SER A 197 21.14 -0.49 15.00
N SER A 198 21.44 -1.76 15.30
CA SER A 198 20.74 -2.91 14.73
C SER A 198 19.25 -2.84 15.12
N GLY A 199 18.36 -2.94 14.14
CA GLY A 199 16.92 -3.02 14.41
C GLY A 199 16.58 -4.34 15.11
N SER A 200 15.49 -4.37 15.86
CA SER A 200 14.93 -5.57 16.46
C SER A 200 14.23 -6.51 15.46
N GLY A 201 14.21 -6.15 14.18
CA GLY A 201 13.70 -6.99 13.11
C GLY A 201 14.71 -8.06 12.70
N LYS A 202 14.29 -9.32 12.73
CA LYS A 202 15.03 -10.45 12.14
C LYS A 202 15.02 -10.35 10.64
#